data_ddf5335aa3d4c9c700e0eb84236ada0c
#
_entry.id   ddf5335aa3d4c9c700e0eb84236ada0c
#
_cell.length_a   1.000
_cell.length_b   1.000
_cell.length_c   1.000
_cell.angle_alpha   90.00
_cell.angle_beta   90.00
_cell.angle_gamma   90.00
#
_symmetry.space_group_name_H-M   'P 1'
#
loop_
_entity.id
_entity.type
_entity.pdbx_description
1 polymer ?
#
loop_
_entity_poly.entity_id
_entity_poly.type
_entity_poly.pdbx_seq_one_letter_code
_entity_poly.pdbx_strand_id
1 'polypeptide(L)'
;TPESMSIYETHVRDFSANDQSTPVEHRGKYLAFTDTNSAPVKHLKALADSGLTHVHLLPIADGSSIKEEPSDLINLDSYVFELCAAQSPRDSAIVCNGVEKPNATLRSVMQKYAGDSDKQRSLMESLKDFDSFNWGYDPEHFNAPEGSYATNSMGVTRILEARAMNMALHNLGLRVVYDV
;
A
#
# COMPACT_ATOMS: atom_id res chain seq x y z
N THR A 1 -4.63 -30.60 -21.39
CA THR A 1 -5.58 -29.50 -21.68
C THR A 1 -5.25 -28.37 -20.74
N PRO A 2 -5.19 -27.12 -21.21
CA PRO A 2 -5.07 -26.00 -20.30
C PRO A 2 -6.28 -26.00 -19.36
N GLU A 3 -6.03 -26.07 -18.06
CA GLU A 3 -7.08 -25.97 -17.06
C GLU A 3 -7.70 -24.58 -17.18
N SER A 4 -9.02 -24.49 -16.98
CA SER A 4 -9.67 -23.20 -16.90
C SER A 4 -9.14 -22.47 -15.67
N MET A 5 -8.63 -21.26 -15.86
CA MET A 5 -8.16 -20.39 -14.79
C MET A 5 -9.09 -19.19 -14.69
N SER A 6 -9.44 -18.85 -13.47
CA SER A 6 -10.00 -17.54 -13.12
C SER A 6 -9.06 -16.86 -12.13
N ILE A 7 -8.75 -15.59 -12.39
CA ILE A 7 -7.70 -14.86 -11.69
C ILE A 7 -8.30 -13.60 -11.09
N TYR A 8 -8.02 -13.36 -9.83
CA TYR A 8 -8.32 -12.12 -9.13
C TYR A 8 -7.01 -11.36 -8.88
N GLU A 9 -6.85 -10.23 -9.52
CA GLU A 9 -5.69 -9.36 -9.33
C GLU A 9 -5.93 -8.39 -8.18
N THR A 10 -4.95 -8.22 -7.31
CA THR A 10 -5.03 -7.27 -6.20
C THR A 10 -3.64 -6.82 -5.74
N HIS A 11 -3.60 -5.63 -5.14
CA HIS A 11 -2.43 -5.10 -4.47
C HIS A 11 -2.50 -5.42 -2.97
N VAL A 12 -1.37 -5.81 -2.34
CA VAL A 12 -1.35 -6.16 -0.91
C VAL A 12 -1.91 -5.05 -0.04
N ARG A 13 -1.46 -3.80 -0.25
CA ARG A 13 -1.97 -2.66 0.51
C ARG A 13 -3.46 -2.42 0.27
N ASP A 14 -3.89 -2.37 -0.99
CA ASP A 14 -5.25 -1.96 -1.36
C ASP A 14 -6.29 -3.01 -0.97
N PHE A 15 -5.87 -4.26 -0.75
CA PHE A 15 -6.73 -5.34 -0.29
C PHE A 15 -7.48 -5.00 1.00
N SER A 16 -6.83 -4.25 1.92
CA SER A 16 -7.42 -4.00 3.24
C SER A 16 -7.20 -2.61 3.82
N ALA A 17 -6.45 -1.72 3.14
CA ALA A 17 -6.04 -0.42 3.71
C ALA A 17 -7.22 0.42 4.24
N ASN A 18 -8.37 0.36 3.59
CA ASN A 18 -9.59 1.10 3.96
C ASN A 18 -10.64 0.24 4.66
N ASP A 19 -10.38 -1.07 4.87
CA ASP A 19 -11.36 -1.96 5.47
C ASP A 19 -11.38 -1.83 7.00
N GLN A 20 -12.57 -1.51 7.54
CA GLN A 20 -12.75 -1.33 8.98
C GLN A 20 -12.91 -2.67 9.74
N SER A 21 -13.14 -3.77 9.04
CA SER A 21 -13.25 -5.10 9.65
C SER A 21 -11.90 -5.80 9.82
N THR A 22 -10.86 -5.31 9.14
CA THR A 22 -9.47 -5.76 9.32
C THR A 22 -8.87 -5.04 10.55
N PRO A 23 -8.15 -5.76 11.45
CA PRO A 23 -7.39 -5.15 12.54
C PRO A 23 -6.50 -4.01 12.04
N VAL A 24 -6.44 -2.90 12.78
CA VAL A 24 -5.74 -1.68 12.35
C VAL A 24 -4.28 -1.96 12.00
N GLU A 25 -3.61 -2.78 12.79
CA GLU A 25 -2.22 -3.18 12.64
C GLU A 25 -1.95 -4.03 11.39
N HIS A 26 -3.00 -4.68 10.84
CA HIS A 26 -2.89 -5.52 9.64
C HIS A 26 -3.35 -4.81 8.35
N ARG A 27 -3.97 -3.63 8.46
CA ARG A 27 -4.48 -2.92 7.27
C ARG A 27 -3.35 -2.57 6.30
N GLY A 28 -3.52 -2.96 5.05
CA GLY A 28 -2.52 -2.78 4.01
C GLY A 28 -1.29 -3.67 4.14
N LYS A 29 -1.34 -4.71 4.97
CA LYS A 29 -0.21 -5.59 5.29
C LYS A 29 -0.47 -7.04 4.86
N TYR A 30 0.61 -7.84 4.78
CA TYR A 30 0.52 -9.27 4.51
C TYR A 30 -0.43 -10.00 5.45
N LEU A 31 -0.43 -9.64 6.73
CA LEU A 31 -1.26 -10.31 7.74
C LEU A 31 -2.76 -10.08 7.55
N ALA A 32 -3.18 -9.06 6.80
CA ALA A 32 -4.61 -8.87 6.48
C ALA A 32 -5.23 -10.09 5.80
N PHE A 33 -4.46 -10.83 5.02
CA PHE A 33 -4.91 -12.07 4.36
C PHE A 33 -5.14 -13.23 5.33
N THR A 34 -4.63 -13.13 6.56
CA THR A 34 -4.82 -14.14 7.61
C THR A 34 -6.06 -13.88 8.47
N ASP A 35 -6.67 -12.70 8.36
CA ASP A 35 -7.80 -12.27 9.16
C ASP A 35 -9.13 -12.84 8.63
N THR A 36 -9.39 -14.11 8.87
CA THR A 36 -10.53 -14.88 8.31
C THR A 36 -11.89 -14.26 8.58
N ASN A 37 -12.01 -13.38 9.58
CA ASN A 37 -13.25 -12.68 9.91
C ASN A 37 -13.42 -11.33 9.19
N SER A 38 -12.38 -10.83 8.55
CA SER A 38 -12.42 -9.57 7.79
C SER A 38 -13.30 -9.70 6.53
N ALA A 39 -13.85 -8.58 6.07
CA ALA A 39 -14.67 -8.53 4.87
C ALA A 39 -13.89 -8.93 3.60
N PRO A 40 -12.65 -8.45 3.36
CA PRO A 40 -11.90 -8.84 2.18
C PRO A 40 -11.56 -10.33 2.14
N VAL A 41 -11.20 -10.97 3.27
CA VAL A 41 -10.93 -12.41 3.30
C VAL A 41 -12.20 -13.24 3.08
N LYS A 42 -13.33 -12.83 3.68
CA LYS A 42 -14.64 -13.46 3.40
C LYS A 42 -15.03 -13.34 1.93
N HIS A 43 -14.74 -12.19 1.31
CA HIS A 43 -14.97 -11.99 -0.11
C HIS A 43 -14.13 -12.95 -0.97
N LEU A 44 -12.82 -13.06 -0.70
CA LEU A 44 -11.96 -14.02 -1.41
C LEU A 44 -12.44 -15.46 -1.22
N LYS A 45 -12.87 -15.81 0.02
CA LYS A 45 -13.42 -17.15 0.26
C LYS A 45 -14.67 -17.41 -0.57
N ALA A 46 -15.59 -16.47 -0.64
CA ALA A 46 -16.80 -16.60 -1.44
C ALA A 46 -16.49 -16.73 -2.95
N LEU A 47 -15.48 -16.01 -3.44
CA LEU A 47 -15.01 -16.15 -4.81
C LEU A 47 -14.37 -17.52 -5.04
N ALA A 48 -13.55 -18.02 -4.12
CA ALA A 48 -12.96 -19.36 -4.20
C ALA A 48 -14.05 -20.44 -4.22
N ASP A 49 -15.04 -20.35 -3.35
CA ASP A 49 -16.20 -21.26 -3.31
C ASP A 49 -17.04 -21.19 -4.61
N SER A 50 -16.95 -20.08 -5.35
CA SER A 50 -17.62 -19.86 -6.65
C SER A 50 -16.76 -20.22 -7.86
N GLY A 51 -15.52 -20.73 -7.65
CA GLY A 51 -14.66 -21.22 -8.72
C GLY A 51 -13.47 -20.32 -9.08
N LEU A 52 -13.17 -19.29 -8.27
CA LEU A 52 -11.91 -18.57 -8.39
C LEU A 52 -10.75 -19.53 -8.09
N THR A 53 -9.72 -19.52 -8.94
CA THR A 53 -8.60 -20.48 -8.84
C THR A 53 -7.29 -19.82 -8.43
N HIS A 54 -7.09 -18.56 -8.75
CA HIS A 54 -5.83 -17.87 -8.53
C HIS A 54 -6.04 -16.44 -7.98
N VAL A 55 -5.13 -16.04 -7.11
CA VAL A 55 -4.88 -14.62 -6.76
C VAL A 55 -3.58 -14.20 -7.40
N HIS A 56 -3.61 -13.13 -8.16
CA HIS A 56 -2.47 -12.48 -8.77
C HIS A 56 -2.15 -11.23 -7.96
N LEU A 57 -1.02 -11.23 -7.27
CA LEU A 57 -0.58 -10.09 -6.48
C LEU A 57 0.28 -9.18 -7.34
N LEU A 58 -0.01 -7.87 -7.34
CA LEU A 58 0.93 -6.87 -7.82
C LEU A 58 2.26 -7.05 -7.10
N PRO A 59 3.37 -6.52 -7.65
CA PRO A 59 4.69 -6.86 -7.16
C PRO A 59 4.84 -6.71 -5.64
N ILE A 60 5.43 -7.71 -5.03
CA ILE A 60 5.73 -7.76 -3.59
C ILE A 60 7.23 -7.82 -3.32
N ALA A 61 8.04 -7.65 -4.34
CA ALA A 61 9.49 -7.55 -4.20
C ALA A 61 9.85 -6.22 -3.50
N ASP A 62 10.94 -6.25 -2.75
CA ASP A 62 11.51 -5.09 -2.06
C ASP A 62 11.74 -3.93 -3.05
N GLY A 63 11.08 -2.81 -2.83
CA GLY A 63 11.02 -1.67 -3.75
C GLY A 63 12.01 -0.56 -3.39
N SER A 64 12.57 0.10 -4.41
CA SER A 64 13.57 1.16 -4.21
C SER A 64 12.97 2.51 -3.83
N SER A 65 11.70 2.76 -4.17
CA SER A 65 11.07 4.08 -3.99
C SER A 65 10.24 4.19 -2.71
N ILE A 66 10.05 3.10 -1.97
CA ILE A 66 9.16 3.07 -0.80
C ILE A 66 9.93 3.25 0.50
N LYS A 67 9.41 4.15 1.35
CA LYS A 67 9.83 4.27 2.74
C LYS A 67 9.19 3.15 3.54
N GLU A 68 10.00 2.26 4.07
CA GLU A 68 9.51 1.11 4.83
C GLU A 68 9.15 1.45 6.28
N GLU A 69 9.81 2.47 6.86
CA GLU A 69 9.55 2.88 8.24
C GLU A 69 8.36 3.84 8.29
N PRO A 70 7.31 3.52 9.09
CA PRO A 70 6.13 4.37 9.20
C PRO A 70 6.41 5.81 9.62
N SER A 71 7.49 6.05 10.39
CA SER A 71 7.91 7.38 10.81
C SER A 71 8.42 8.26 9.67
N ASP A 72 8.84 7.65 8.56
CA ASP A 72 9.40 8.36 7.41
C ASP A 72 8.34 8.66 6.33
N LEU A 73 7.12 8.14 6.55
CA LEU A 73 6.02 8.31 5.62
C LEU A 73 5.30 9.65 5.85
N ILE A 74 5.04 10.35 4.76
CA ILE A 74 4.19 11.54 4.72
C ILE A 74 3.04 11.26 3.77
N ASN A 75 1.85 11.15 4.31
CA ASN A 75 0.62 10.87 3.57
C ASN A 75 -0.31 12.09 3.58
N LEU A 76 -1.46 11.98 2.92
CA LEU A 76 -2.45 13.08 2.89
C LEU A 76 -2.96 13.51 4.27
N ASP A 77 -2.90 12.63 5.26
CA ASP A 77 -3.33 12.94 6.63
C ASP A 77 -2.21 13.53 7.49
N SER A 78 -0.96 13.57 6.98
CA SER A 78 0.16 14.29 7.59
C SER A 78 -0.03 15.81 7.49
N TYR A 79 0.70 16.55 8.31
CA TYR A 79 0.62 18.01 8.34
C TYR A 79 1.53 18.66 7.29
N VAL A 80 1.17 19.87 6.87
CA VAL A 80 1.96 20.67 5.91
C VAL A 80 3.41 20.84 6.37
N PHE A 81 3.64 21.08 7.67
CA PHE A 81 4.99 21.28 8.18
C PHE A 81 5.89 20.03 8.03
N GLU A 82 5.32 18.84 8.10
CA GLU A 82 6.08 17.58 7.94
C GLU A 82 6.63 17.46 6.53
N LEU A 83 5.78 17.69 5.52
CA LEU A 83 6.21 17.71 4.12
C LEU A 83 7.27 18.79 3.88
N CYS A 84 7.06 19.99 4.42
CA CYS A 84 7.99 21.10 4.23
C CYS A 84 9.34 20.88 4.92
N ALA A 85 9.36 20.14 6.03
CA ALA A 85 10.60 19.78 6.72
C ALA A 85 11.39 18.67 5.97
N ALA A 86 10.68 17.78 5.30
CA ALA A 86 11.29 16.65 4.57
C ALA A 86 11.86 17.06 3.21
N GLN A 87 11.32 18.11 2.59
CA GLN A 87 11.73 18.52 1.24
C GLN A 87 13.01 19.37 1.24
N SER A 88 13.77 19.22 0.16
CA SER A 88 14.87 20.12 -0.14
C SER A 88 14.35 21.56 -0.40
N PRO A 89 15.07 22.62 0.01
CA PRO A 89 14.68 24.00 -0.31
C PRO A 89 14.50 24.30 -1.81
N ARG A 90 15.09 23.48 -2.69
CA ARG A 90 14.96 23.64 -4.15
C ARG A 90 13.68 23.00 -4.70
N ASP A 91 13.16 21.99 -4.01
CA ASP A 91 12.03 21.17 -4.45
C ASP A 91 10.80 21.40 -3.55
N SER A 92 10.79 22.51 -2.79
CA SER A 92 9.74 22.75 -1.81
C SER A 92 8.36 22.86 -2.49
N ALA A 93 7.41 22.11 -1.97
CA ALA A 93 6.03 22.12 -2.43
C ALA A 93 5.41 23.52 -2.37
N ILE A 94 4.50 23.80 -3.27
CA ILE A 94 3.77 25.08 -3.29
C ILE A 94 3.12 25.41 -1.95
N VAL A 95 2.71 24.40 -1.19
CA VAL A 95 2.11 24.54 0.16
C VAL A 95 3.09 25.06 1.20
N CYS A 96 4.39 24.98 0.95
CA CYS A 96 5.45 25.43 1.85
C CYS A 96 5.76 26.92 1.74
N ASN A 97 5.15 27.64 0.82
CA ASN A 97 5.40 29.07 0.58
C ASN A 97 4.68 30.00 1.58
N GLY A 98 4.25 29.47 2.73
CA GLY A 98 3.62 30.25 3.82
C GLY A 98 2.16 30.65 3.57
N VAL A 99 1.54 30.17 2.49
CA VAL A 99 0.13 30.42 2.19
C VAL A 99 -0.80 29.55 3.03
N GLU A 100 -0.36 28.31 3.32
CA GLU A 100 -1.12 27.37 4.12
C GLU A 100 -0.67 27.33 5.57
N LYS A 101 -1.61 27.00 6.47
CA LYS A 101 -1.30 26.87 7.89
C LYS A 101 -0.42 25.63 8.13
N PRO A 102 0.71 25.74 8.84
CA PRO A 102 1.62 24.60 9.06
C PRO A 102 0.92 23.37 9.67
N ASN A 103 -0.08 23.59 10.54
CA ASN A 103 -0.85 22.54 11.21
C ASN A 103 -2.10 22.09 10.42
N ALA A 104 -2.28 22.54 9.17
CA ALA A 104 -3.30 21.97 8.30
C ALA A 104 -2.82 20.62 7.78
N THR A 105 -3.74 19.64 7.63
CA THR A 105 -3.40 18.40 6.95
C THR A 105 -3.31 18.62 5.45
N LEU A 106 -2.46 17.87 4.76
CA LEU A 106 -2.31 17.94 3.31
C LEU A 106 -3.64 17.64 2.62
N ARG A 107 -4.45 16.70 3.15
CA ARG A 107 -5.81 16.43 2.71
C ARG A 107 -6.71 17.67 2.77
N SER A 108 -6.67 18.39 3.88
CA SER A 108 -7.50 19.59 4.04
C SER A 108 -7.09 20.73 3.10
N VAL A 109 -5.82 20.79 2.74
CA VAL A 109 -5.30 21.73 1.72
C VAL A 109 -5.75 21.31 0.33
N MET A 110 -5.58 20.02 -0.01
CA MET A 110 -5.99 19.47 -1.29
C MET A 110 -7.49 19.70 -1.58
N GLN A 111 -8.34 19.53 -0.57
CA GLN A 111 -9.79 19.73 -0.70
C GLN A 111 -10.22 21.17 -1.05
N LYS A 112 -9.34 22.15 -0.82
CA LYS A 112 -9.60 23.56 -1.19
C LYS A 112 -9.32 23.83 -2.67
N TYR A 113 -8.57 22.98 -3.33
CA TYR A 113 -8.24 23.14 -4.73
C TYR A 113 -9.39 22.62 -5.63
N ALA A 114 -9.65 23.30 -6.73
CA ALA A 114 -10.59 22.80 -7.73
C ALA A 114 -10.11 21.45 -8.30
N GLY A 115 -11.03 20.54 -8.60
CA GLY A 115 -10.71 19.16 -9.02
C GLY A 115 -9.88 19.06 -10.32
N ASP A 116 -9.95 20.10 -11.16
CA ASP A 116 -9.19 20.25 -12.40
C ASP A 116 -7.94 21.13 -12.25
N SER A 117 -7.56 21.45 -11.00
CA SER A 117 -6.46 22.37 -10.71
C SER A 117 -5.10 21.69 -10.79
N ASP A 118 -4.14 22.32 -11.47
CA ASP A 118 -2.73 21.94 -11.44
C ASP A 118 -2.12 21.92 -10.02
N LYS A 119 -2.75 22.60 -9.06
CA LYS A 119 -2.28 22.62 -7.68
C LYS A 119 -2.43 21.26 -7.00
N GLN A 120 -3.50 20.50 -7.27
CA GLN A 120 -3.67 19.14 -6.77
C GLN A 120 -2.54 18.25 -7.31
N ARG A 121 -2.32 18.29 -8.62
CA ARG A 121 -1.25 17.53 -9.27
C ARG A 121 0.12 17.89 -8.71
N SER A 122 0.41 19.20 -8.56
CA SER A 122 1.67 19.68 -8.01
C SER A 122 1.89 19.21 -6.56
N LEU A 123 0.85 19.19 -5.74
CA LEU A 123 0.92 18.67 -4.37
C LEU A 123 1.24 17.16 -4.37
N MET A 124 0.54 16.37 -5.18
CA MET A 124 0.79 14.93 -5.29
C MET A 124 2.19 14.63 -5.82
N GLU A 125 2.67 15.40 -6.81
CA GLU A 125 4.04 15.28 -7.31
C GLU A 125 5.10 15.55 -6.22
N SER A 126 4.80 16.46 -5.31
CA SER A 126 5.68 16.76 -4.17
C SER A 126 5.64 15.69 -3.07
N LEU A 127 4.60 14.85 -3.08
CA LEU A 127 4.35 13.84 -2.03
C LEU A 127 4.85 12.45 -2.43
N LYS A 128 4.95 12.17 -3.73
CA LYS A 128 5.18 10.83 -4.30
C LYS A 128 6.41 10.09 -3.76
N ASP A 129 7.46 10.84 -3.34
CA ASP A 129 8.69 10.25 -2.82
C ASP A 129 8.63 10.01 -1.29
N PHE A 130 7.52 10.34 -0.66
CA PHE A 130 7.33 10.28 0.79
C PHE A 130 6.09 9.49 1.19
N ASP A 131 5.12 9.28 0.29
CA ASP A 131 3.88 8.61 0.64
C ASP A 131 3.99 7.08 0.58
N SER A 132 2.98 6.42 1.11
CA SER A 132 2.90 4.96 1.09
C SER A 132 2.32 4.38 -0.21
N PHE A 133 1.98 5.24 -1.18
CA PHE A 133 1.37 4.78 -2.43
C PHE A 133 2.44 4.27 -3.41
N ASN A 134 2.30 3.04 -3.85
CA ASN A 134 3.16 2.43 -4.85
C ASN A 134 2.41 1.35 -5.64
N TRP A 135 2.95 1.00 -6.79
CA TRP A 135 2.50 -0.11 -7.61
C TRP A 135 3.42 -1.34 -7.47
N GLY A 136 4.61 -1.16 -6.87
CA GLY A 136 5.61 -2.21 -6.68
C GLY A 136 6.49 -2.51 -7.91
N TYR A 137 6.39 -1.73 -9.00
CA TYR A 137 7.12 -1.99 -10.25
C TYR A 137 8.51 -1.34 -10.32
N ASP A 138 9.13 -1.08 -9.19
CA ASP A 138 10.49 -0.56 -9.06
C ASP A 138 11.35 -1.43 -8.13
N PRO A 139 11.44 -2.74 -8.38
CA PRO A 139 12.10 -3.66 -7.48
C PRO A 139 13.61 -3.37 -7.36
N GLU A 140 14.11 -3.38 -6.14
CA GLU A 140 15.54 -3.36 -5.82
C GLU A 140 16.06 -4.78 -5.56
N HIS A 141 15.30 -5.57 -4.80
CA HIS A 141 15.65 -6.95 -4.46
C HIS A 141 14.50 -7.92 -4.76
N PHE A 142 14.53 -8.57 -5.91
CA PHE A 142 13.48 -9.52 -6.34
C PHE A 142 13.22 -10.68 -5.39
N ASN A 143 14.22 -11.09 -4.60
CA ASN A 143 14.12 -12.24 -3.70
C ASN A 143 13.79 -11.87 -2.25
N ALA A 144 13.58 -10.58 -1.97
CA ALA A 144 13.17 -10.09 -0.66
C ALA A 144 11.72 -9.57 -0.75
N PRO A 145 10.84 -9.95 0.18
CA PRO A 145 9.50 -9.36 0.26
C PRO A 145 9.56 -7.90 0.70
N GLU A 146 8.71 -7.06 0.14
CA GLU A 146 8.57 -5.65 0.48
C GLU A 146 8.27 -5.45 1.97
N GLY A 147 9.09 -4.62 2.63
CA GLY A 147 8.99 -4.39 4.08
C GLY A 147 7.83 -3.53 4.49
N SER A 148 7.41 -2.59 3.64
CA SER A 148 6.25 -1.71 3.92
C SER A 148 4.94 -2.49 4.05
N TYR A 149 4.85 -3.71 3.50
CA TYR A 149 3.70 -4.60 3.65
C TYR A 149 3.78 -5.50 4.88
N ALA A 150 4.86 -5.46 5.65
CA ALA A 150 4.98 -6.17 6.92
C ALA A 150 4.57 -5.28 8.11
N THR A 151 4.21 -5.89 9.23
CA THR A 151 3.96 -5.14 10.48
C THR A 151 5.25 -4.59 11.08
N ASN A 152 6.38 -5.21 10.74
CA ASN A 152 7.73 -4.74 11.01
C ASN A 152 8.58 -4.98 9.76
N SER A 153 9.12 -3.92 9.18
CA SER A 153 9.94 -3.95 7.98
C SER A 153 11.27 -4.67 8.17
N MET A 154 11.75 -4.77 9.41
CA MET A 154 13.09 -5.25 9.71
C MET A 154 13.20 -6.78 9.78
N GLY A 155 14.32 -7.28 9.25
CA GLY A 155 14.75 -8.65 9.42
C GLY A 155 13.80 -9.70 8.86
N VAL A 156 13.57 -10.76 9.65
CA VAL A 156 12.80 -11.95 9.19
C VAL A 156 11.29 -11.75 9.19
N THR A 157 10.77 -10.71 9.82
CA THR A 157 9.31 -10.48 9.95
C THR A 157 8.63 -10.42 8.60
N ARG A 158 9.16 -9.62 7.65
CA ARG A 158 8.63 -9.51 6.29
C ARG A 158 8.53 -10.87 5.59
N ILE A 159 9.52 -11.75 5.80
CA ILE A 159 9.56 -13.09 5.20
C ILE A 159 8.48 -13.99 5.82
N LEU A 160 8.36 -13.97 7.15
CA LEU A 160 7.38 -14.79 7.86
C LEU A 160 5.96 -14.37 7.53
N GLU A 161 5.68 -13.07 7.47
CA GLU A 161 4.36 -12.54 7.17
C GLU A 161 3.96 -12.76 5.70
N ALA A 162 4.87 -12.58 4.73
CA ALA A 162 4.62 -12.92 3.33
C ALA A 162 4.32 -14.44 3.17
N ARG A 163 5.02 -15.30 3.91
CA ARG A 163 4.71 -16.74 3.95
C ARG A 163 3.37 -17.04 4.60
N ALA A 164 3.01 -16.33 5.67
CA ALA A 164 1.71 -16.49 6.32
C ALA A 164 0.56 -16.09 5.38
N MET A 165 0.71 -15.00 4.62
CA MET A 165 -0.22 -14.60 3.56
C MET A 165 -0.40 -15.72 2.53
N ASN A 166 0.70 -16.26 1.99
CA ASN A 166 0.64 -17.36 1.02
C ASN A 166 -0.09 -18.58 1.58
N MET A 167 0.24 -18.96 2.81
CA MET A 167 -0.42 -20.09 3.47
C MET A 167 -1.92 -19.82 3.65
N ALA A 168 -2.31 -18.61 4.02
CA ALA A 168 -3.72 -18.24 4.16
C ALA A 168 -4.47 -18.36 2.82
N LEU A 169 -3.90 -17.87 1.73
CA LEU A 169 -4.47 -17.99 0.39
C LEU A 169 -4.58 -19.46 -0.05
N HIS A 170 -3.55 -20.28 0.19
CA HIS A 170 -3.61 -21.72 -0.08
C HIS A 170 -4.68 -22.43 0.74
N ASN A 171 -4.90 -22.04 2.00
CA ASN A 171 -5.94 -22.58 2.85
C ASN A 171 -7.37 -22.25 2.34
N LEU A 172 -7.52 -21.18 1.56
CA LEU A 172 -8.74 -20.86 0.83
C LEU A 172 -8.90 -21.67 -0.47
N GLY A 173 -7.91 -22.51 -0.84
CA GLY A 173 -7.89 -23.28 -2.08
C GLY A 173 -7.38 -22.48 -3.29
N LEU A 174 -6.82 -21.30 -3.08
CA LEU A 174 -6.32 -20.41 -4.12
C LEU A 174 -4.83 -20.65 -4.39
N ARG A 175 -4.43 -20.57 -5.65
CA ARG A 175 -3.02 -20.50 -6.07
C ARG A 175 -2.59 -19.05 -6.10
N VAL A 176 -1.31 -18.79 -5.82
CA VAL A 176 -0.77 -17.42 -5.79
C VAL A 176 0.15 -17.22 -7.00
N VAL A 177 -0.04 -16.11 -7.68
CA VAL A 177 0.81 -15.61 -8.76
C VAL A 177 1.38 -14.27 -8.31
N TYR A 178 2.67 -14.08 -8.49
CA TYR A 178 3.34 -12.80 -8.27
C TYR A 178 3.61 -12.13 -9.60
N ASP A 179 3.29 -10.87 -9.68
CA ASP A 179 3.74 -10.00 -10.75
C ASP A 179 5.20 -9.58 -10.51
N VAL A 180 6.00 -9.49 -11.57
CA VAL A 180 7.45 -9.20 -11.52
C VAL A 180 7.89 -8.32 -12.67
#